data_bafd0d02f2c81210075d38cd10765da0
#
_entry.id   bafd0d02f2c81210075d38cd10765da0
#
_cell.length_a   1.000
_cell.length_b   1.000
_cell.length_c   1.000
_cell.angle_alpha   90.00
_cell.angle_beta   90.00
_cell.angle_gamma   90.00
#
_symmetry.space_group_name_H-M   'P 1'
#
loop_
_entity.id
_entity.type
_entity.pdbx_description
1 polymer ?
#
loop_
_entity_poly.entity_id
_entity_poly.type
_entity_poly.pdbx_seq_one_letter_code
_entity_poly.pdbx_strand_id
1 'polypeptide(L)'
;MSRTLASGIVLFVMIVFMTATVRAPQSSVANHKVTPPQFEQWKKDLNNWGRWGKDDEIGTMNFITPAKRKQAAALVKEGFSVSLAGDADTEKAVDNPQPYEHEMLGLGTDRIGVAFHGIAHTHLDSLAHINYDGVFYNGYKPDPEKVKKDDGHAKNSIHNLKSGIFTRGILIDIPQLRGVKYLEPGTPIYVEDIEAWLKKAGLKIQPGDALFVRAGVWARRKETGPYLRGRAPGGKDAGLDPSVIPWLKKQDIAILASDHPQYVSPSEVVGAVHDFALVSLGIHLIDNCDLEALSEAAAARKRWEFLLTAAPLPIKGGTGSPMNPIATF
;
A
#
# COMPACT_ATOMS: atom_id res chain seq x y z
N MET A 1 -21.13 89.92 41.21
CA MET A 1 -20.39 89.09 40.20
C MET A 1 -19.86 87.89 40.94
N SER A 2 -20.59 86.79 40.90
CA SER A 2 -20.25 85.55 41.59
C SER A 2 -20.07 84.46 40.52
N ARG A 3 -18.88 83.87 40.43
CA ARG A 3 -18.56 82.73 39.56
C ARG A 3 -18.60 81.45 40.37
N THR A 4 -19.56 80.63 40.11
CA THR A 4 -19.66 79.22 40.59
C THR A 4 -18.80 78.29 39.77
N LEU A 5 -17.84 77.60 40.44
CA LEU A 5 -17.07 76.50 39.85
C LEU A 5 -17.86 75.18 40.02
N ALA A 6 -18.12 74.52 38.96
CA ALA A 6 -18.68 73.16 38.95
C ALA A 6 -17.52 72.14 38.82
N SER A 7 -17.35 71.29 39.86
CA SER A 7 -16.41 70.16 39.84
C SER A 7 -17.07 68.95 39.21
N GLY A 8 -16.54 68.54 38.05
CA GLY A 8 -16.96 67.30 37.40
C GLY A 8 -16.14 66.11 37.95
N ILE A 9 -16.82 65.12 38.51
CA ILE A 9 -16.21 63.84 38.92
C ILE A 9 -16.20 62.94 37.68
N VAL A 10 -14.99 62.58 37.22
CA VAL A 10 -14.81 61.57 36.15
C VAL A 10 -14.67 60.20 36.80
N LEU A 11 -15.69 59.36 36.59
CA LEU A 11 -15.70 57.98 37.06
C LEU A 11 -14.97 57.11 36.04
N PHE A 12 -13.78 56.59 36.42
CA PHE A 12 -13.00 55.66 35.60
C PHE A 12 -13.54 54.21 35.81
N VAL A 13 -14.26 53.68 34.86
CA VAL A 13 -14.70 52.28 34.85
C VAL A 13 -13.57 51.42 34.30
N MET A 14 -12.87 50.67 35.19
CA MET A 14 -11.87 49.69 34.81
C MET A 14 -12.57 48.41 34.32
N ILE A 15 -12.55 48.16 33.00
CA ILE A 15 -13.02 46.89 32.39
C ILE A 15 -11.88 45.92 32.48
N VAL A 16 -11.99 44.93 33.37
CA VAL A 16 -11.02 43.79 33.46
C VAL A 16 -11.44 42.78 32.37
N PHE A 17 -10.65 42.73 31.32
CA PHE A 17 -10.75 41.65 30.34
C PHE A 17 -10.15 40.35 30.93
N MET A 18 -11.00 39.42 31.39
CA MET A 18 -10.59 38.02 31.63
C MET A 18 -10.34 37.33 30.31
N THR A 19 -9.10 37.22 29.91
CA THR A 19 -8.71 36.33 28.79
C THR A 19 -8.78 34.89 29.27
N ALA A 20 -9.87 34.18 28.91
CA ALA A 20 -9.94 32.73 29.07
C ALA A 20 -8.96 32.10 28.06
N THR A 21 -7.84 31.61 28.52
CA THR A 21 -6.95 30.76 27.74
C THR A 21 -7.65 29.44 27.47
N VAL A 22 -8.26 29.33 26.29
CA VAL A 22 -8.73 28.03 25.77
C VAL A 22 -7.49 27.19 25.50
N ARG A 23 -7.19 26.29 26.43
CA ARG A 23 -6.15 25.27 26.23
C ARG A 23 -6.66 24.32 25.15
N ALA A 24 -6.04 24.35 23.98
CA ALA A 24 -6.30 23.36 22.94
C ALA A 24 -6.12 21.95 23.53
N PRO A 25 -7.00 20.99 23.24
CA PRO A 25 -6.81 19.63 23.71
C PRO A 25 -5.45 19.14 23.18
N GLN A 26 -4.56 18.74 24.11
CA GLN A 26 -3.37 17.99 23.76
C GLN A 26 -3.83 16.73 23.06
N SER A 27 -3.59 16.61 21.74
CA SER A 27 -3.74 15.36 21.03
C SER A 27 -2.83 14.36 21.75
N SER A 28 -3.40 13.33 22.34
CA SER A 28 -2.62 12.18 22.82
C SER A 28 -1.83 11.68 21.62
N VAL A 29 -0.49 11.75 21.70
CA VAL A 29 0.36 11.13 20.68
C VAL A 29 -0.05 9.66 20.63
N ALA A 30 -0.62 9.23 19.50
CA ALA A 30 -1.05 7.86 19.36
C ALA A 30 0.16 6.94 19.57
N ASN A 31 -0.01 5.92 20.39
CA ASN A 31 1.06 4.95 20.62
C ASN A 31 1.08 3.97 19.44
N HIS A 32 2.01 4.16 18.51
CA HIS A 32 2.18 3.31 17.33
C HIS A 32 3.05 2.06 17.59
N LYS A 33 3.57 1.92 18.81
CA LYS A 33 4.47 0.80 19.12
C LYS A 33 3.73 -0.53 19.06
N VAL A 34 4.17 -1.41 18.15
CA VAL A 34 3.69 -2.79 18.03
C VAL A 34 4.82 -3.73 18.46
N THR A 35 4.57 -4.49 19.53
CA THR A 35 5.54 -5.46 20.03
C THR A 35 5.35 -6.83 19.36
N PRO A 36 6.40 -7.69 19.30
CA PRO A 36 6.26 -9.05 18.78
C PRO A 36 5.14 -9.87 19.46
N PRO A 37 4.94 -9.85 20.79
CA PRO A 37 3.81 -10.54 21.41
C PRO A 37 2.44 -10.02 20.95
N GLN A 38 2.31 -8.72 20.76
CA GLN A 38 1.06 -8.13 20.24
C GLN A 38 0.80 -8.55 18.80
N PHE A 39 1.82 -8.60 17.97
CA PHE A 39 1.71 -9.07 16.59
C PHE A 39 1.27 -10.56 16.54
N GLU A 40 1.85 -11.42 17.39
CA GLU A 40 1.43 -12.82 17.50
C GLU A 40 -0.03 -12.97 17.96
N GLN A 41 -0.50 -12.09 18.84
CA GLN A 41 -1.91 -12.07 19.23
C GLN A 41 -2.82 -11.66 18.05
N TRP A 42 -2.42 -10.66 17.26
CA TRP A 42 -3.17 -10.22 16.08
C TRP A 42 -3.31 -11.31 15.02
N LYS A 43 -2.30 -12.17 14.82
CA LYS A 43 -2.41 -13.32 13.91
C LYS A 43 -3.61 -14.22 14.26
N LYS A 44 -3.96 -14.31 15.54
CA LYS A 44 -5.11 -15.10 16.04
C LYS A 44 -6.43 -14.32 15.92
N ASP A 45 -6.42 -13.05 16.29
CA ASP A 45 -7.64 -12.27 16.50
C ASP A 45 -8.14 -11.57 15.22
N LEU A 46 -7.25 -11.23 14.30
CA LEU A 46 -7.56 -10.36 13.15
C LEU A 46 -7.58 -11.10 11.81
N ASN A 47 -7.35 -12.43 11.78
CA ASN A 47 -7.34 -13.14 10.50
C ASN A 47 -8.72 -13.21 9.83
N ASN A 48 -8.72 -13.49 8.51
CA ASN A 48 -9.92 -13.70 7.69
C ASN A 48 -10.17 -15.17 7.34
N TRP A 49 -9.44 -16.09 7.95
CA TRP A 49 -9.56 -17.50 7.63
C TRP A 49 -10.99 -18.02 7.84
N GLY A 50 -11.48 -18.81 6.89
CA GLY A 50 -12.83 -19.33 6.89
C GLY A 50 -13.92 -18.32 6.52
N ARG A 51 -13.61 -17.04 6.33
CA ARG A 51 -14.60 -15.99 6.01
C ARG A 51 -15.40 -16.30 4.73
N TRP A 52 -14.76 -16.90 3.73
CA TRP A 52 -15.38 -17.34 2.46
C TRP A 52 -15.41 -18.86 2.32
N GLY A 53 -15.30 -19.58 3.43
CA GLY A 53 -15.27 -21.03 3.50
C GLY A 53 -13.84 -21.58 3.62
N LYS A 54 -13.77 -22.85 4.06
CA LYS A 54 -12.49 -23.53 4.33
C LYS A 54 -11.63 -23.78 3.08
N ASP A 55 -12.26 -23.79 1.92
CA ASP A 55 -11.60 -24.07 0.63
C ASP A 55 -11.36 -22.80 -0.20
N ASP A 56 -11.57 -21.61 0.42
CA ASP A 56 -11.26 -20.34 -0.24
C ASP A 56 -9.75 -20.17 -0.45
N GLU A 57 -9.39 -19.76 -1.65
CA GLU A 57 -8.01 -19.59 -2.11
C GLU A 57 -7.71 -18.20 -2.68
N ILE A 58 -8.68 -17.28 -2.66
CA ILE A 58 -8.55 -15.95 -3.26
C ILE A 58 -8.74 -14.79 -2.27
N GLY A 59 -9.09 -15.10 -1.02
CA GLY A 59 -9.17 -14.13 0.06
C GLY A 59 -10.05 -12.92 -0.27
N THR A 60 -9.53 -11.73 -0.04
CA THR A 60 -10.27 -10.47 -0.23
C THR A 60 -10.63 -10.17 -1.69
N MET A 61 -10.08 -10.90 -2.67
CA MET A 61 -10.52 -10.81 -4.06
C MET A 61 -11.99 -11.17 -4.24
N ASN A 62 -12.58 -11.92 -3.30
CA ASN A 62 -14.02 -12.19 -3.24
C ASN A 62 -14.88 -10.92 -3.18
N PHE A 63 -14.33 -9.79 -2.74
CA PHE A 63 -15.01 -8.49 -2.76
C PHE A 63 -15.10 -7.86 -4.15
N ILE A 64 -14.33 -8.32 -5.14
CA ILE A 64 -14.43 -7.82 -6.52
C ILE A 64 -15.59 -8.52 -7.23
N THR A 65 -16.80 -8.17 -6.80
CA THR A 65 -18.06 -8.70 -7.37
C THR A 65 -18.32 -8.15 -8.77
N PRO A 66 -19.27 -8.73 -9.55
CA PRO A 66 -19.73 -8.15 -10.82
C PRO A 66 -20.23 -6.70 -10.67
N ALA A 67 -20.89 -6.37 -9.57
CA ALA A 67 -21.33 -5.01 -9.27
C ALA A 67 -20.14 -4.06 -9.06
N LYS A 68 -19.11 -4.50 -8.32
CA LYS A 68 -17.89 -3.74 -8.12
C LYS A 68 -17.15 -3.46 -9.43
N ARG A 69 -17.07 -4.46 -10.33
CA ARG A 69 -16.47 -4.28 -11.66
C ARG A 69 -17.23 -3.25 -12.49
N LYS A 70 -18.57 -3.30 -12.51
CA LYS A 70 -19.38 -2.30 -13.21
C LYS A 70 -19.19 -0.89 -12.64
N GLN A 71 -19.12 -0.77 -11.31
CA GLN A 71 -18.83 0.50 -10.63
C GLN A 71 -17.46 1.04 -11.04
N ALA A 72 -16.44 0.19 -11.07
CA ALA A 72 -15.08 0.57 -11.45
C ALA A 72 -15.02 1.00 -12.94
N ALA A 73 -15.67 0.28 -13.84
CA ALA A 73 -15.76 0.66 -15.25
C ALA A 73 -16.36 2.05 -15.46
N ALA A 74 -17.35 2.43 -14.64
CA ALA A 74 -17.99 3.74 -14.70
C ALA A 74 -17.08 4.91 -14.30
N LEU A 75 -15.89 4.63 -13.77
CA LEU A 75 -14.88 5.64 -13.45
C LEU A 75 -14.14 6.15 -14.69
N VAL A 76 -14.15 5.41 -15.79
CA VAL A 76 -13.49 5.86 -17.03
C VAL A 76 -14.31 7.00 -17.64
N LYS A 77 -13.72 8.19 -17.69
CA LYS A 77 -14.34 9.41 -18.22
C LYS A 77 -13.58 9.99 -19.41
N GLU A 78 -12.25 9.84 -19.39
CA GLU A 78 -11.35 10.43 -20.39
C GLU A 78 -10.74 9.35 -21.30
N GLY A 79 -10.65 8.10 -20.84
CA GLY A 79 -9.92 7.04 -21.54
C GLY A 79 -8.39 7.20 -21.46
N PHE A 80 -7.90 8.05 -20.56
CA PHE A 80 -6.47 8.27 -20.35
C PHE A 80 -5.90 7.19 -19.42
N SER A 81 -4.87 6.48 -19.86
CA SER A 81 -4.26 5.37 -19.14
C SER A 81 -2.82 5.66 -18.71
N VAL A 82 -2.44 5.12 -17.56
CA VAL A 82 -1.11 5.22 -16.97
C VAL A 82 -0.63 3.83 -16.57
N SER A 83 0.60 3.46 -16.96
CA SER A 83 1.30 2.28 -16.41
C SER A 83 1.68 2.53 -14.96
N LEU A 84 1.50 1.52 -14.13
CA LEU A 84 1.91 1.53 -12.72
C LEU A 84 3.12 0.62 -12.46
N ALA A 85 3.75 0.10 -13.51
CA ALA A 85 4.97 -0.67 -13.41
C ALA A 85 6.18 0.17 -13.77
N GLY A 86 7.28 -0.05 -13.06
CA GLY A 86 8.60 0.35 -13.51
C GLY A 86 9.03 -0.44 -14.75
N ASP A 87 9.97 0.11 -15.49
CA ASP A 87 10.57 -0.59 -16.63
C ASP A 87 11.25 -1.88 -16.17
N ALA A 88 11.32 -2.86 -17.08
CA ALA A 88 12.05 -4.11 -16.86
C ALA A 88 13.56 -3.82 -16.84
N ASP A 89 14.08 -3.42 -15.68
CA ASP A 89 15.45 -2.98 -15.49
C ASP A 89 16.41 -4.18 -15.58
N THR A 90 17.30 -4.16 -16.57
CA THR A 90 18.30 -5.19 -16.84
C THR A 90 19.66 -4.86 -16.21
N GLU A 91 19.79 -3.73 -15.52
CA GLU A 91 21.04 -3.32 -14.89
C GLU A 91 21.09 -3.78 -13.43
N LYS A 92 22.22 -4.42 -13.07
CA LYS A 92 22.46 -4.85 -11.68
C LYS A 92 22.79 -3.64 -10.80
N ALA A 93 22.07 -3.51 -9.68
CA ALA A 93 22.31 -2.48 -8.68
C ALA A 93 22.14 -3.04 -7.26
N VAL A 94 22.46 -2.25 -6.23
CA VAL A 94 22.28 -2.68 -4.84
C VAL A 94 20.81 -2.93 -4.49
N ASP A 95 19.90 -2.22 -5.14
CA ASP A 95 18.45 -2.38 -5.05
C ASP A 95 17.85 -3.20 -6.22
N ASN A 96 18.68 -3.70 -7.14
CA ASN A 96 18.32 -4.63 -8.21
C ASN A 96 19.36 -5.74 -8.34
N PRO A 97 19.49 -6.64 -7.34
CA PRO A 97 20.51 -7.69 -7.35
C PRO A 97 20.25 -8.79 -8.37
N GLN A 98 19.01 -8.95 -8.82
CA GLN A 98 18.53 -9.94 -9.78
C GLN A 98 17.73 -9.23 -10.89
N PRO A 99 18.41 -8.55 -11.82
CA PRO A 99 17.77 -7.79 -12.89
C PRO A 99 16.99 -8.70 -13.85
N TYR A 100 16.14 -8.09 -14.65
CA TYR A 100 15.53 -8.78 -15.80
C TYR A 100 16.60 -9.30 -16.73
N GLU A 101 16.43 -10.52 -17.21
CA GLU A 101 17.18 -11.08 -18.34
C GLU A 101 16.38 -10.82 -19.61
N HIS A 102 17.01 -10.16 -20.58
CA HIS A 102 16.43 -9.98 -21.90
C HIS A 102 17.48 -10.38 -22.95
N GLU A 103 17.18 -11.37 -23.75
CA GLU A 103 18.07 -11.93 -24.76
C GLU A 103 17.37 -11.99 -26.11
N MET A 104 17.96 -11.33 -27.10
CA MET A 104 17.50 -11.47 -28.48
C MET A 104 17.99 -12.80 -29.04
N LEU A 105 17.07 -13.71 -29.38
CA LEU A 105 17.35 -15.02 -29.99
C LEU A 105 17.41 -14.94 -31.52
N GLY A 106 16.98 -13.81 -32.10
CA GLY A 106 16.97 -13.52 -33.52
C GLY A 106 16.46 -12.09 -33.76
N LEU A 107 16.20 -11.73 -35.02
CA LEU A 107 15.75 -10.39 -35.37
C LEU A 107 14.35 -10.04 -34.85
N GLY A 108 13.52 -11.02 -34.52
CA GLY A 108 12.15 -10.81 -34.07
C GLY A 108 11.70 -11.79 -33.00
N THR A 109 12.64 -12.42 -32.30
CA THR A 109 12.38 -13.37 -31.20
C THR A 109 13.31 -13.10 -30.06
N ASP A 110 12.79 -13.16 -28.84
CA ASP A 110 13.53 -12.91 -27.63
C ASP A 110 13.12 -13.86 -26.49
N ARG A 111 13.95 -13.89 -25.45
CA ARG A 111 13.71 -14.56 -24.18
C ARG A 111 13.72 -13.52 -23.07
N ILE A 112 12.77 -13.61 -22.15
CA ILE A 112 12.71 -12.82 -20.93
C ILE A 112 12.74 -13.77 -19.73
N GLY A 113 13.59 -13.47 -18.74
CA GLY A 113 13.65 -14.16 -17.47
C GLY A 113 13.69 -13.16 -16.31
N VAL A 114 13.07 -13.51 -15.17
CA VAL A 114 13.10 -12.67 -13.97
C VAL A 114 12.79 -13.48 -12.71
N ALA A 115 13.57 -13.25 -11.66
CA ALA A 115 13.22 -13.59 -10.28
C ALA A 115 12.54 -12.37 -9.66
N PHE A 116 11.22 -12.25 -9.82
CA PHE A 116 10.50 -11.00 -9.60
C PHE A 116 10.22 -10.66 -8.13
N HIS A 117 10.16 -11.66 -7.24
CA HIS A 117 9.99 -11.38 -5.82
C HIS A 117 11.16 -10.57 -5.25
N GLY A 118 10.85 -9.54 -4.48
CA GLY A 118 11.84 -8.67 -3.88
C GLY A 118 11.51 -7.19 -4.00
N ILE A 119 12.54 -6.35 -4.16
CA ILE A 119 12.42 -4.89 -4.00
C ILE A 119 12.59 -4.11 -5.32
N ALA A 120 12.80 -4.80 -6.44
CA ALA A 120 13.15 -4.14 -7.71
C ALA A 120 12.00 -4.10 -8.71
N HIS A 121 11.31 -5.21 -8.90
CA HIS A 121 10.39 -5.38 -10.02
C HIS A 121 8.93 -5.27 -9.58
N THR A 122 8.10 -4.64 -10.40
CA THR A 122 6.65 -4.60 -10.16
C THR A 122 6.06 -5.99 -10.34
N HIS A 123 5.43 -6.52 -9.30
CA HIS A 123 4.83 -7.84 -9.32
C HIS A 123 3.63 -7.95 -8.39
N LEU A 124 2.82 -8.98 -8.61
CA LEU A 124 1.70 -9.36 -7.75
C LEU A 124 2.07 -10.61 -6.95
N ASP A 125 1.92 -10.52 -5.65
CA ASP A 125 2.03 -11.66 -4.74
C ASP A 125 0.71 -12.39 -4.59
N SER A 126 0.75 -13.72 -4.75
CA SER A 126 -0.38 -14.56 -4.40
C SER A 126 -0.35 -14.98 -2.93
N LEU A 127 -1.45 -15.56 -2.45
CA LEU A 127 -1.55 -16.07 -1.08
C LEU A 127 -0.68 -17.31 -0.81
N ALA A 128 0.09 -17.76 -1.82
CA ALA A 128 1.11 -18.80 -1.72
C ALA A 128 2.54 -18.25 -1.57
N HIS A 129 2.72 -16.92 -1.44
CA HIS A 129 4.06 -16.33 -1.37
C HIS A 129 4.67 -16.39 0.03
N ILE A 130 3.93 -15.99 1.06
CA ILE A 130 4.42 -15.91 2.45
C ILE A 130 3.69 -16.90 3.35
N ASN A 131 4.39 -17.37 4.38
CA ASN A 131 3.84 -18.26 5.38
C ASN A 131 4.32 -17.91 6.80
N TYR A 132 3.58 -18.34 7.80
CA TYR A 132 4.00 -18.38 9.19
C TYR A 132 4.22 -19.85 9.60
N ASP A 133 5.48 -20.24 9.84
CA ASP A 133 5.85 -21.60 10.25
C ASP A 133 5.28 -22.69 9.32
N GLY A 134 5.34 -22.46 8.01
CA GLY A 134 4.83 -23.38 6.99
C GLY A 134 3.31 -23.33 6.79
N VAL A 135 2.61 -22.37 7.44
CA VAL A 135 1.17 -22.17 7.30
C VAL A 135 0.88 -20.94 6.44
N PHE A 136 0.24 -21.14 5.31
CA PHE A 136 -0.23 -20.13 4.39
C PHE A 136 -1.66 -19.70 4.68
N TYR A 137 -2.16 -18.75 3.90
CA TYR A 137 -3.53 -18.27 4.01
C TYR A 137 -4.55 -19.43 4.12
N ASN A 138 -5.58 -19.19 4.93
CA ASN A 138 -6.69 -20.11 5.21
C ASN A 138 -6.24 -21.47 5.79
N GLY A 139 -5.09 -21.48 6.48
CA GLY A 139 -4.56 -22.66 7.16
C GLY A 139 -3.92 -23.70 6.25
N TYR A 140 -3.64 -23.35 4.98
CA TYR A 140 -3.00 -24.27 4.04
C TYR A 140 -1.57 -24.59 4.46
N LYS A 141 -1.28 -25.90 4.59
CA LYS A 141 0.04 -26.45 4.90
C LYS A 141 0.47 -27.36 3.75
N PRO A 142 1.26 -26.89 2.79
CA PRO A 142 1.79 -27.73 1.73
C PRO A 142 2.84 -28.70 2.27
N ASP A 143 3.00 -29.82 1.57
CA ASP A 143 4.16 -30.69 1.68
C ASP A 143 5.30 -30.05 0.87
N PRO A 144 6.43 -29.64 1.50
CA PRO A 144 7.53 -28.97 0.78
C PRO A 144 8.12 -29.80 -0.37
N GLU A 145 8.18 -31.13 -0.20
CA GLU A 145 8.71 -32.01 -1.24
C GLU A 145 7.77 -32.08 -2.45
N LYS A 146 6.45 -32.01 -2.22
CA LYS A 146 5.46 -31.93 -3.31
C LYS A 146 5.53 -30.60 -4.02
N VAL A 147 5.60 -29.48 -3.29
CA VAL A 147 5.73 -28.14 -3.90
C VAL A 147 6.94 -28.10 -4.82
N LYS A 148 8.08 -28.66 -4.37
CA LYS A 148 9.31 -28.70 -5.16
C LYS A 148 9.23 -29.66 -6.36
N LYS A 149 8.61 -30.84 -6.17
CA LYS A 149 8.47 -31.85 -7.21
C LYS A 149 7.45 -31.47 -8.28
N ASP A 150 6.35 -30.85 -7.87
CA ASP A 150 5.21 -30.54 -8.75
C ASP A 150 5.30 -29.11 -9.34
N ASP A 151 6.45 -28.44 -9.16
CA ASP A 151 6.73 -27.06 -9.58
C ASP A 151 5.70 -26.04 -9.08
N GLY A 152 5.25 -26.21 -7.82
CA GLY A 152 4.42 -25.17 -7.22
C GLY A 152 3.40 -25.63 -6.18
N HIS A 153 2.63 -24.67 -5.74
CA HIS A 153 1.60 -24.84 -4.73
C HIS A 153 0.29 -25.39 -5.29
N ALA A 154 -0.29 -26.39 -4.62
CA ALA A 154 -1.59 -26.95 -4.98
C ALA A 154 -2.75 -25.98 -4.68
N LYS A 155 -2.57 -25.05 -3.71
CA LYS A 155 -3.56 -24.05 -3.29
C LYS A 155 -2.95 -22.66 -3.25
N ASN A 156 -3.80 -21.63 -3.21
CA ASN A 156 -3.44 -20.22 -3.03
C ASN A 156 -2.58 -19.63 -4.17
N SER A 157 -2.42 -20.35 -5.30
CA SER A 157 -1.51 -19.95 -6.35
C SER A 157 -2.05 -18.76 -7.17
N ILE A 158 -1.13 -18.06 -7.84
CA ILE A 158 -1.46 -16.92 -8.72
C ILE A 158 -2.42 -17.32 -9.86
N HIS A 159 -2.42 -18.60 -10.26
CA HIS A 159 -3.32 -19.12 -11.29
C HIS A 159 -4.80 -18.88 -10.97
N ASN A 160 -5.17 -18.80 -9.69
CA ASN A 160 -6.54 -18.51 -9.26
C ASN A 160 -7.02 -17.11 -9.70
N LEU A 161 -6.08 -16.21 -10.03
CA LEU A 161 -6.35 -14.86 -10.51
C LEU A 161 -6.28 -14.71 -12.04
N LYS A 162 -6.27 -15.79 -12.80
CA LYS A 162 -6.17 -15.79 -14.27
C LYS A 162 -7.28 -15.00 -14.99
N SER A 163 -8.42 -14.75 -14.32
CA SER A 163 -9.49 -13.91 -14.86
C SER A 163 -9.19 -12.42 -14.80
N GLY A 164 -8.04 -12.07 -14.23
CA GLY A 164 -7.59 -10.69 -14.09
C GLY A 164 -8.27 -9.94 -12.95
N ILE A 165 -7.71 -8.76 -12.68
CA ILE A 165 -8.15 -7.81 -11.67
C ILE A 165 -8.80 -6.64 -12.41
N PHE A 166 -10.00 -6.28 -11.99
CA PHE A 166 -10.76 -5.18 -12.54
C PHE A 166 -11.57 -4.56 -11.42
N THR A 167 -11.07 -3.46 -10.85
CA THR A 167 -11.70 -2.82 -9.67
C THR A 167 -11.36 -1.34 -9.59
N ARG A 168 -11.93 -0.63 -8.62
CA ARG A 168 -11.54 0.74 -8.30
C ARG A 168 -10.18 0.75 -7.61
N GLY A 169 -9.21 1.51 -8.15
CA GLY A 169 -7.98 1.89 -7.50
C GLY A 169 -8.14 3.24 -6.80
N ILE A 170 -7.46 3.40 -5.66
CA ILE A 170 -7.34 4.65 -4.92
C ILE A 170 -5.85 4.92 -4.68
N LEU A 171 -5.36 6.08 -5.10
CA LEU A 171 -4.02 6.55 -4.78
C LEU A 171 -4.02 7.25 -3.42
N ILE A 172 -3.16 6.78 -2.53
CA ILE A 172 -2.81 7.40 -1.25
C ILE A 172 -1.42 8.02 -1.41
N ASP A 173 -1.34 9.32 -1.67
CA ASP A 173 -0.09 10.01 -1.96
C ASP A 173 0.45 10.74 -0.72
N ILE A 174 1.29 10.04 0.06
CA ILE A 174 1.80 10.58 1.32
C ILE A 174 2.83 11.71 1.11
N PRO A 175 3.77 11.65 0.16
CA PRO A 175 4.61 12.79 -0.17
C PRO A 175 3.82 14.05 -0.50
N GLN A 176 2.78 13.95 -1.32
CA GLN A 176 1.92 15.10 -1.64
C GLN A 176 1.14 15.61 -0.42
N LEU A 177 0.73 14.72 0.50
CA LEU A 177 0.11 15.14 1.76
C LEU A 177 1.06 15.98 2.60
N ARG A 178 2.31 15.53 2.72
CA ARG A 178 3.35 16.15 3.55
C ARG A 178 4.10 17.30 2.86
N GLY A 179 3.79 17.60 1.58
CA GLY A 179 4.42 18.67 0.80
C GLY A 179 5.89 18.40 0.49
N VAL A 180 6.26 17.13 0.33
CA VAL A 180 7.61 16.69 -0.03
C VAL A 180 7.58 15.91 -1.34
N LYS A 181 8.73 15.71 -1.97
CA LYS A 181 8.84 14.98 -3.23
C LYS A 181 8.76 13.45 -3.00
N TYR A 182 9.39 12.99 -1.92
CA TYR A 182 9.43 11.60 -1.46
C TYR A 182 9.62 11.54 0.05
N LEU A 183 9.37 10.38 0.63
CA LEU A 183 9.70 10.08 2.03
C LEU A 183 11.12 9.54 2.12
N GLU A 184 11.86 9.96 3.16
CA GLU A 184 13.18 9.38 3.42
C GLU A 184 13.06 7.93 3.91
N PRO A 185 14.00 7.05 3.54
CA PRO A 185 14.01 5.66 3.99
C PRO A 185 13.96 5.53 5.51
N GLY A 186 13.07 4.67 6.00
CA GLY A 186 12.78 4.49 7.42
C GLY A 186 11.64 5.39 7.94
N THR A 187 11.02 6.20 7.09
CA THR A 187 9.87 7.02 7.48
C THR A 187 8.61 6.18 7.56
N PRO A 188 7.94 6.07 8.73
CA PRO A 188 6.69 5.36 8.86
C PRO A 188 5.51 6.14 8.25
N ILE A 189 4.55 5.39 7.73
CA ILE A 189 3.22 5.86 7.32
C ILE A 189 2.20 5.27 8.29
N TYR A 190 1.47 6.13 8.98
CA TYR A 190 0.48 5.76 9.98
C TYR A 190 -0.96 5.85 9.43
N VAL A 191 -1.92 5.31 10.18
CA VAL A 191 -3.35 5.41 9.85
C VAL A 191 -3.78 6.87 9.70
N GLU A 192 -3.28 7.74 10.55
CA GLU A 192 -3.59 9.19 10.54
C GLU A 192 -3.17 9.86 9.24
N ASP A 193 -2.04 9.46 8.65
CA ASP A 193 -1.61 9.94 7.34
C ASP A 193 -2.58 9.51 6.24
N ILE A 194 -2.98 8.23 6.26
CA ILE A 194 -3.90 7.66 5.28
C ILE A 194 -5.27 8.34 5.38
N GLU A 195 -5.81 8.49 6.58
CA GLU A 195 -7.10 9.14 6.82
C GLU A 195 -7.07 10.63 6.48
N ALA A 196 -5.97 11.32 6.80
CA ALA A 196 -5.77 12.72 6.39
C ALA A 196 -5.73 12.87 4.87
N TRP A 197 -5.07 11.94 4.16
CA TRP A 197 -5.10 11.93 2.71
C TRP A 197 -6.50 11.67 2.14
N LEU A 198 -7.20 10.65 2.63
CA LEU A 198 -8.56 10.33 2.18
C LEU A 198 -9.52 11.52 2.39
N LYS A 199 -9.40 12.20 3.53
CA LYS A 199 -10.15 13.43 3.81
C LYS A 199 -9.81 14.56 2.83
N LYS A 200 -8.53 14.79 2.55
CA LYS A 200 -8.04 15.79 1.57
C LYS A 200 -8.54 15.47 0.17
N ALA A 201 -8.52 14.22 -0.23
CA ALA A 201 -8.97 13.74 -1.53
C ALA A 201 -10.50 13.66 -1.66
N GLY A 202 -11.26 13.77 -0.57
CA GLY A 202 -12.71 13.60 -0.56
C GLY A 202 -13.17 12.17 -0.82
N LEU A 203 -12.32 11.17 -0.52
CA LEU A 203 -12.55 9.76 -0.82
C LEU A 203 -12.91 8.96 0.43
N LYS A 204 -13.64 7.86 0.19
CA LYS A 204 -13.91 6.81 1.17
C LYS A 204 -13.57 5.47 0.54
N ILE A 205 -12.89 4.62 1.30
CA ILE A 205 -12.63 3.24 0.91
C ILE A 205 -13.93 2.46 0.94
N GLN A 206 -14.07 1.54 -0.01
CA GLN A 206 -15.19 0.61 -0.12
C GLN A 206 -14.67 -0.83 -0.26
N PRO A 207 -15.43 -1.83 0.17
CA PRO A 207 -15.05 -3.21 -0.06
C PRO A 207 -14.71 -3.49 -1.53
N GLY A 208 -13.61 -4.22 -1.74
CA GLY A 208 -13.11 -4.55 -3.07
C GLY A 208 -12.28 -3.48 -3.76
N ASP A 209 -11.97 -2.35 -3.11
CA ASP A 209 -11.01 -1.37 -3.64
C ASP A 209 -9.58 -1.92 -3.62
N ALA A 210 -8.75 -1.39 -4.50
CA ALA A 210 -7.30 -1.53 -4.46
C ALA A 210 -6.68 -0.22 -3.95
N LEU A 211 -5.90 -0.29 -2.87
CA LEU A 211 -5.18 0.88 -2.34
C LEU A 211 -3.75 0.90 -2.86
N PHE A 212 -3.35 2.02 -3.45
CA PHE A 212 -1.98 2.29 -3.92
C PHE A 212 -1.35 3.33 -3.00
N VAL A 213 -0.40 2.91 -2.18
CA VAL A 213 0.30 3.80 -1.23
C VAL A 213 1.63 4.23 -1.81
N ARG A 214 1.77 5.52 -2.13
CA ARG A 214 2.99 6.09 -2.65
C ARG A 214 3.83 6.69 -1.51
N ALA A 215 5.10 6.27 -1.43
CA ALA A 215 6.16 6.86 -0.62
C ALA A 215 7.14 7.72 -1.43
N GLY A 216 7.14 7.62 -2.76
CA GLY A 216 8.03 8.35 -3.68
C GLY A 216 9.39 7.67 -3.86
N VAL A 217 9.43 6.35 -3.74
CA VAL A 217 10.68 5.57 -3.81
C VAL A 217 11.41 5.79 -5.14
N TRP A 218 10.68 5.80 -6.26
CA TRP A 218 11.27 5.96 -7.59
C TRP A 218 11.72 7.41 -7.84
N ALA A 219 10.99 8.41 -7.33
CA ALA A 219 11.44 9.81 -7.36
C ALA A 219 12.76 9.97 -6.60
N ARG A 220 12.88 9.33 -5.41
CA ARG A 220 14.11 9.34 -4.64
C ARG A 220 15.25 8.63 -5.36
N ARG A 221 15.01 7.40 -5.86
CA ARG A 221 16.02 6.61 -6.60
C ARG A 221 16.56 7.39 -7.80
N LYS A 222 15.68 8.08 -8.53
CA LYS A 222 16.07 8.93 -9.66
C LYS A 222 16.96 10.10 -9.24
N GLU A 223 16.72 10.68 -8.08
CA GLU A 223 17.46 11.85 -7.59
C GLU A 223 18.77 11.50 -6.89
N THR A 224 18.77 10.44 -6.07
CA THR A 224 19.90 10.09 -5.18
C THR A 224 20.63 8.81 -5.58
N GLY A 225 20.14 8.09 -6.58
CA GLY A 225 20.69 6.80 -7.01
C GLY A 225 20.17 5.61 -6.20
N PRO A 226 20.59 4.38 -6.58
CA PRO A 226 20.25 3.14 -5.90
C PRO A 226 20.69 3.12 -4.43
N TYR A 227 19.88 2.49 -3.56
CA TYR A 227 20.20 2.36 -2.13
C TYR A 227 19.75 1.01 -1.58
N LEU A 228 20.32 0.60 -0.45
CA LEU A 228 20.00 -0.68 0.17
C LEU A 228 18.60 -0.66 0.78
N ARG A 229 17.74 -1.52 0.27
CA ARG A 229 16.31 -1.62 0.58
C ARG A 229 15.93 -2.98 1.15
N GLY A 230 14.69 -3.10 1.56
CA GLY A 230 14.07 -4.37 1.94
C GLY A 230 14.55 -4.92 3.27
N ARG A 231 14.47 -6.24 3.38
CA ARG A 231 14.81 -7.01 4.59
C ARG A 231 16.32 -7.30 4.73
N ALA A 232 17.13 -6.83 3.79
CA ALA A 232 18.59 -7.01 3.87
C ALA A 232 19.15 -6.30 5.12
N PRO A 233 20.21 -6.81 5.76
CA PRO A 233 20.85 -6.12 6.89
C PRO A 233 21.25 -4.69 6.52
N GLY A 234 20.71 -3.71 7.25
CA GLY A 234 20.92 -2.28 6.96
C GLY A 234 19.97 -1.70 5.90
N GLY A 235 19.10 -2.50 5.29
CA GLY A 235 18.08 -2.03 4.36
C GLY A 235 17.07 -1.11 5.05
N LYS A 236 16.66 -0.05 4.34
CA LYS A 236 15.68 0.93 4.85
C LYS A 236 14.64 1.20 3.78
N ASP A 237 13.38 1.19 4.19
CA ASP A 237 12.25 1.63 3.35
C ASP A 237 11.33 2.53 4.15
N ALA A 238 10.84 3.60 3.52
CA ALA A 238 9.63 4.27 3.99
C ALA A 238 8.45 3.36 3.69
N GLY A 239 7.45 3.32 4.56
CA GLY A 239 6.31 2.44 4.33
C GLY A 239 5.35 2.37 5.51
N LEU A 240 4.35 1.49 5.39
CA LEU A 240 3.31 1.32 6.39
C LEU A 240 3.88 0.81 7.72
N ASP A 241 3.51 1.49 8.79
CA ASP A 241 3.83 1.06 10.15
C ASP A 241 2.97 -0.15 10.55
N PRO A 242 3.48 -1.13 11.32
CA PRO A 242 2.69 -2.27 11.79
C PRO A 242 1.36 -1.91 12.46
N SER A 243 1.27 -0.72 13.10
CA SER A 243 0.04 -0.25 13.74
C SER A 243 -1.15 -0.05 12.78
N VAL A 244 -0.94 -0.05 11.47
CA VAL A 244 -2.02 0.04 10.47
C VAL A 244 -2.81 -1.27 10.33
N ILE A 245 -2.31 -2.41 10.80
CA ILE A 245 -2.91 -3.73 10.60
C ILE A 245 -4.37 -3.82 11.08
N PRO A 246 -4.73 -3.38 12.29
CA PRO A 246 -6.12 -3.42 12.74
C PRO A 246 -7.05 -2.52 11.90
N TRP A 247 -6.51 -1.45 11.34
CA TRP A 247 -7.26 -0.58 10.43
C TRP A 247 -7.46 -1.27 9.07
N LEU A 248 -6.41 -1.87 8.48
CA LEU A 248 -6.52 -2.65 7.23
C LEU A 248 -7.58 -3.75 7.32
N LYS A 249 -7.62 -4.48 8.44
CA LYS A 249 -8.65 -5.51 8.71
C LYS A 249 -10.07 -4.98 8.54
N LYS A 250 -10.31 -3.72 8.86
CA LYS A 250 -11.66 -3.10 8.82
C LYS A 250 -12.05 -2.58 7.43
N GLN A 251 -11.08 -2.38 6.53
CA GLN A 251 -11.35 -1.72 5.25
C GLN A 251 -11.91 -2.64 4.17
N ASP A 252 -11.78 -3.95 4.29
CA ASP A 252 -12.24 -4.94 3.30
C ASP A 252 -11.71 -4.66 1.87
N ILE A 253 -10.50 -4.13 1.77
CA ILE A 253 -9.84 -3.90 0.48
C ILE A 253 -9.50 -5.22 -0.20
N ALA A 254 -9.52 -5.25 -1.52
CA ALA A 254 -9.14 -6.43 -2.29
C ALA A 254 -7.62 -6.56 -2.47
N ILE A 255 -6.94 -5.43 -2.64
CA ILE A 255 -5.51 -5.36 -2.94
C ILE A 255 -4.88 -4.22 -2.17
N LEU A 256 -3.68 -4.45 -1.67
CA LEU A 256 -2.79 -3.41 -1.18
C LEU A 256 -1.58 -3.33 -2.11
N ALA A 257 -1.32 -2.15 -2.66
CA ALA A 257 -0.25 -1.88 -3.60
C ALA A 257 0.61 -0.71 -3.13
N SER A 258 1.89 -0.70 -3.49
CA SER A 258 2.78 0.41 -3.16
C SER A 258 4.03 0.44 -4.05
N ASP A 259 4.77 1.53 -3.97
CA ASP A 259 6.09 1.70 -4.58
C ASP A 259 7.23 1.13 -3.70
N HIS A 260 6.85 0.38 -2.64
CA HIS A 260 7.73 -0.29 -1.68
C HIS A 260 7.10 -1.63 -1.25
N PRO A 261 7.77 -2.48 -0.43
CA PRO A 261 7.21 -3.77 -0.01
C PRO A 261 6.21 -3.65 1.18
N GLN A 262 5.30 -2.69 1.17
CA GLN A 262 4.20 -2.41 2.13
C GLN A 262 4.60 -2.35 3.61
N TYR A 263 5.85 -2.17 3.96
CA TYR A 263 6.28 -2.02 5.36
C TYR A 263 7.36 -0.97 5.50
N VAL A 264 7.45 -0.36 6.67
CA VAL A 264 8.59 0.48 7.06
C VAL A 264 9.75 -0.40 7.53
N SER A 265 10.98 -0.04 7.15
CA SER A 265 12.20 -0.68 7.67
C SER A 265 13.22 0.40 8.09
N PRO A 266 13.82 0.29 9.30
CA PRO A 266 13.67 -0.80 10.28
C PRO A 266 12.36 -0.74 11.09
N SER A 267 11.93 -1.90 11.61
CA SER A 267 10.78 -2.05 12.49
C SER A 267 11.03 -3.17 13.52
N GLU A 268 10.40 -3.12 14.71
CA GLU A 268 10.47 -4.21 15.70
C GLU A 268 9.88 -5.52 15.16
N VAL A 269 8.92 -5.43 14.24
CA VAL A 269 8.32 -6.58 13.55
C VAL A 269 8.58 -6.43 12.07
N VAL A 270 9.64 -7.06 11.59
CA VAL A 270 10.09 -6.95 10.20
C VAL A 270 9.05 -7.54 9.24
N GLY A 271 8.70 -6.78 8.19
CA GLY A 271 7.76 -7.24 7.17
C GLY A 271 6.31 -7.37 7.62
N ALA A 272 5.97 -6.84 8.81
CA ALA A 272 4.70 -7.09 9.48
C ALA A 272 3.47 -6.90 8.60
N VAL A 273 3.35 -5.76 7.92
CA VAL A 273 2.16 -5.44 7.11
C VAL A 273 2.05 -6.35 5.90
N HIS A 274 3.17 -6.56 5.20
CA HIS A 274 3.24 -7.42 4.02
C HIS A 274 2.82 -8.87 4.35
N ASP A 275 3.48 -9.46 5.35
CA ASP A 275 3.24 -10.86 5.73
C ASP A 275 1.82 -11.04 6.29
N PHE A 276 1.35 -10.08 7.11
CA PHE A 276 0.01 -10.14 7.69
C PHE A 276 -1.10 -10.00 6.65
N ALA A 277 -0.89 -9.12 5.67
CA ALA A 277 -1.83 -8.94 4.57
C ALA A 277 -2.05 -10.25 3.81
N LEU A 278 -0.97 -10.92 3.41
CA LEU A 278 -1.03 -12.19 2.66
C LEU A 278 -1.57 -13.33 3.51
N VAL A 279 -0.94 -13.59 4.67
CA VAL A 279 -1.22 -14.83 5.44
C VAL A 279 -2.50 -14.72 6.27
N SER A 280 -2.68 -13.60 6.98
CA SER A 280 -3.79 -13.47 7.92
C SER A 280 -5.03 -12.86 7.26
N LEU A 281 -4.86 -11.80 6.46
CA LEU A 281 -6.01 -11.09 5.88
C LEU A 281 -6.44 -11.66 4.52
N GLY A 282 -5.59 -12.40 3.82
CA GLY A 282 -5.86 -12.88 2.46
C GLY A 282 -5.94 -11.74 1.45
N ILE A 283 -5.16 -10.66 1.67
CA ILE A 283 -5.03 -9.52 0.77
C ILE A 283 -3.83 -9.77 -0.14
N HIS A 284 -4.07 -9.79 -1.46
CA HIS A 284 -2.97 -9.84 -2.43
C HIS A 284 -2.22 -8.52 -2.50
N LEU A 285 -0.91 -8.57 -2.75
CA LEU A 285 -0.05 -7.39 -2.77
C LEU A 285 0.44 -7.11 -4.19
N ILE A 286 0.55 -5.83 -4.55
CA ILE A 286 1.31 -5.40 -5.72
C ILE A 286 2.49 -4.58 -5.23
N ASP A 287 3.68 -5.15 -5.35
CA ASP A 287 4.92 -4.56 -4.86
C ASP A 287 5.63 -3.74 -5.93
N ASN A 288 6.38 -2.75 -5.47
CA ASN A 288 7.31 -1.97 -6.28
C ASN A 288 6.69 -1.33 -7.52
N CYS A 289 5.44 -0.88 -7.41
CA CYS A 289 4.82 -0.07 -8.46
C CYS A 289 5.63 1.21 -8.71
N ASP A 290 5.74 1.66 -9.96
CA ASP A 290 6.12 3.05 -10.24
C ASP A 290 4.85 3.91 -10.22
N LEU A 291 4.69 4.69 -9.16
CA LEU A 291 3.51 5.51 -8.93
C LEU A 291 3.73 7.00 -9.29
N GLU A 292 4.88 7.36 -9.86
CA GLU A 292 5.21 8.76 -10.15
C GLU A 292 4.28 9.33 -11.22
N ALA A 293 4.14 8.65 -12.35
CA ALA A 293 3.24 9.07 -13.42
C ALA A 293 1.76 9.09 -12.98
N LEU A 294 1.36 8.14 -12.11
CA LEU A 294 0.02 8.13 -11.54
C LEU A 294 -0.20 9.35 -10.63
N SER A 295 0.76 9.69 -9.79
CA SER A 295 0.70 10.87 -8.91
C SER A 295 0.51 12.16 -9.72
N GLU A 296 1.31 12.33 -10.77
CA GLU A 296 1.21 13.49 -11.68
C GLU A 296 -0.16 13.54 -12.40
N ALA A 297 -0.60 12.41 -12.96
CA ALA A 297 -1.88 12.32 -13.67
C ALA A 297 -3.07 12.60 -12.74
N ALA A 298 -3.06 12.06 -11.52
CA ALA A 298 -4.10 12.26 -10.52
C ALA A 298 -4.15 13.71 -10.04
N ALA A 299 -2.97 14.32 -9.77
CA ALA A 299 -2.87 15.71 -9.35
C ALA A 299 -3.38 16.69 -10.42
N ALA A 300 -3.02 16.48 -11.69
CA ALA A 300 -3.49 17.29 -12.82
C ALA A 300 -5.01 17.26 -12.97
N ARG A 301 -5.63 16.11 -12.65
CA ARG A 301 -7.08 15.89 -12.71
C ARG A 301 -7.80 16.22 -11.40
N LYS A 302 -7.06 16.42 -10.32
CA LYS A 302 -7.61 16.50 -8.94
C LYS A 302 -8.51 15.30 -8.62
N ARG A 303 -8.09 14.11 -9.08
CA ARG A 303 -8.84 12.88 -9.00
C ARG A 303 -7.89 11.73 -8.67
N TRP A 304 -8.07 11.11 -7.51
CA TRP A 304 -7.19 10.07 -6.96
C TRP A 304 -7.85 8.69 -6.92
N GLU A 305 -8.91 8.50 -7.70
CA GLU A 305 -9.52 7.20 -7.96
C GLU A 305 -9.56 6.95 -9.47
N PHE A 306 -9.44 5.70 -9.84
CA PHE A 306 -9.33 5.26 -11.23
C PHE A 306 -9.84 3.83 -11.40
N LEU A 307 -10.07 3.40 -12.65
CA LEU A 307 -10.21 2.00 -12.97
C LEU A 307 -8.82 1.34 -12.93
N LEU A 308 -8.66 0.34 -12.05
CA LEU A 308 -7.51 -0.57 -12.09
C LEU A 308 -7.82 -1.76 -12.98
N THR A 309 -6.93 -2.03 -13.95
CA THR A 309 -6.89 -3.29 -14.71
C THR A 309 -5.50 -3.91 -14.54
N ALA A 310 -5.47 -5.21 -14.23
CA ALA A 310 -4.23 -5.96 -14.11
C ALA A 310 -4.49 -7.44 -14.40
N ALA A 311 -3.55 -8.09 -15.09
CA ALA A 311 -3.67 -9.49 -15.45
C ALA A 311 -2.35 -10.21 -15.17
N PRO A 312 -2.25 -10.97 -14.07
CA PRO A 312 -1.08 -11.79 -13.81
C PRO A 312 -0.97 -12.92 -14.83
N LEU A 313 0.23 -13.38 -15.07
CA LEU A 313 0.47 -14.59 -15.85
C LEU A 313 -0.21 -15.78 -15.15
N PRO A 314 -0.94 -16.64 -15.87
CA PRO A 314 -1.70 -17.75 -15.28
C PRO A 314 -0.80 -18.96 -14.96
N ILE A 315 0.19 -18.75 -14.09
CA ILE A 315 1.19 -19.76 -13.74
C ILE A 315 0.59 -20.71 -12.71
N LYS A 316 0.40 -21.98 -13.09
CA LYS A 316 -0.07 -23.03 -12.18
C LYS A 316 0.93 -23.22 -11.05
N GLY A 317 0.47 -23.25 -9.81
CA GLY A 317 1.32 -23.40 -8.63
C GLY A 317 2.20 -22.18 -8.30
N GLY A 318 2.18 -21.13 -9.12
CA GLY A 318 3.03 -19.95 -8.94
C GLY A 318 2.67 -19.13 -7.71
N THR A 319 3.70 -18.55 -7.07
CA THR A 319 3.59 -17.74 -5.85
C THR A 319 3.29 -16.27 -6.14
N GLY A 320 3.37 -15.86 -7.39
CA GLY A 320 3.13 -14.50 -7.85
C GLY A 320 3.34 -14.38 -9.36
N SER A 321 3.37 -13.17 -9.86
CA SER A 321 3.61 -12.86 -11.27
C SER A 321 4.19 -11.46 -11.43
N PRO A 322 5.24 -11.27 -12.27
CA PRO A 322 5.54 -9.94 -12.77
C PRO A 322 4.33 -9.45 -13.57
N MET A 323 4.06 -8.15 -13.54
CA MET A 323 2.90 -7.59 -14.20
C MET A 323 3.04 -6.09 -14.45
N ASN A 324 2.24 -5.58 -15.37
CA ASN A 324 2.05 -4.15 -15.58
C ASN A 324 0.59 -3.77 -15.24
N PRO A 325 0.30 -3.29 -14.02
CA PRO A 325 -1.02 -2.77 -13.69
C PRO A 325 -1.27 -1.44 -14.41
N ILE A 326 -2.50 -1.21 -14.85
CA ILE A 326 -2.89 0.01 -15.57
C ILE A 326 -3.97 0.75 -14.80
N ALA A 327 -3.74 2.04 -14.56
CA ALA A 327 -4.76 2.98 -14.10
C ALA A 327 -5.41 3.68 -15.31
N THR A 328 -6.75 3.73 -15.36
CA THR A 328 -7.49 4.44 -16.42
C THR A 328 -8.47 5.42 -15.80
N PHE A 329 -8.42 6.68 -16.26
CA PHE A 329 -9.25 7.80 -15.81
C PHE A 329 -10.42 8.08 -16.75
#